data_e420d545c4ef4704fcc54e603c209ab9
#
_entry.id   e420d545c4ef4704fcc54e603c209ab9
#
_cell.length_a   1.000
_cell.length_b   1.000
_cell.length_c   1.000
_cell.angle_alpha   90.00
_cell.angle_beta   90.00
_cell.angle_gamma   90.00
#
_symmetry.space_group_name_H-M   'P 1'
#
loop_
_entity.id
_entity.type
_entity.pdbx_description
1 polymer ?
#
loop_
_entity_poly.entity_id
_entity_poly.type
_entity_poly.pdbx_seq_one_letter_code
_entity_poly.pdbx_strand_id
1 'polypeptide(L)' 'MTSLMDRITTNPEQCGGRPCIRGMRIRVIDVLDLFAAGLSASQILEEMPDLEMDDLVAVLDYAALSEGRMSA' A
#
# COMPACT_ATOMS: atom_id res chain seq x y z
N MET A 1 20.75 -0.99 -1.01
CA MET A 1 19.62 -0.24 -1.58
C MET A 1 18.30 -0.85 -1.13
N THR A 2 17.41 -0.05 -0.60
CA THR A 2 16.16 -0.55 -0.05
C THR A 2 15.15 -0.80 -1.17
N SER A 3 14.55 -1.99 -1.19
CA SER A 3 13.51 -2.31 -2.15
C SER A 3 12.24 -1.54 -1.80
N LEU A 4 11.46 -1.15 -2.81
CA LEU A 4 10.15 -0.55 -2.57
C LEU A 4 9.24 -1.49 -1.77
N MET A 5 9.40 -2.78 -1.96
CA MET A 5 8.58 -3.76 -1.23
C MET A 5 8.89 -3.78 0.27
N ASP A 6 10.05 -3.26 0.69
CA ASP A 6 10.38 -3.14 2.11
C ASP A 6 9.44 -2.16 2.82
N ARG A 7 8.75 -1.32 2.07
CA ARG A 7 7.76 -0.41 2.62
C ARG A 7 6.46 -1.10 3.00
N ILE A 8 6.27 -2.35 2.55
CA ILE A 8 5.09 -3.13 2.89
C ILE A 8 5.49 -4.10 4.01
N THR A 9 4.85 -3.96 5.15
CA THR A 9 5.16 -4.77 6.33
C THR A 9 3.96 -5.60 6.75
N THR A 10 4.21 -6.75 7.33
CA THR A 10 3.17 -7.62 7.87
C THR A 10 3.52 -7.94 9.31
N ASN A 11 2.64 -7.56 10.23
CA ASN A 11 2.85 -7.79 11.65
C ASN A 11 1.54 -8.34 12.23
N PRO A 12 1.57 -9.56 12.82
CA PRO A 12 0.35 -10.16 13.37
C PRO A 12 -0.33 -9.30 14.44
N GLU A 13 0.43 -8.44 15.10
CA GLU A 13 -0.09 -7.59 16.17
C GLU A 13 -0.59 -6.25 15.66
N GLN A 14 -0.46 -6.01 14.36
CA GLN A 14 -0.80 -4.72 13.77
C GLN A 14 -1.71 -4.93 12.58
N CYS A 15 -2.75 -4.12 12.45
CA CYS A 15 -3.70 -4.19 11.34
C CYS A 15 -4.31 -5.59 11.18
N GLY A 16 -4.40 -6.36 12.26
CA GLY A 16 -4.95 -7.71 12.20
C GLY A 16 -4.11 -8.67 11.38
N GLY A 17 -2.80 -8.44 11.28
CA GLY A 17 -1.91 -9.26 10.48
C GLY A 17 -1.94 -8.95 9.00
N ARG A 18 -2.66 -7.92 8.59
CA ARG A 18 -2.75 -7.53 7.19
C ARG A 18 -1.56 -6.65 6.78
N PRO A 19 -1.21 -6.65 5.50
CA PRO A 19 -0.12 -5.82 5.03
C PRO A 19 -0.37 -4.34 5.32
N CYS A 20 0.62 -3.68 5.90
CA CYS A 20 0.59 -2.27 6.24
C CYS A 20 1.78 -1.57 5.61
N ILE A 21 1.74 -0.24 5.60
CA ILE A 21 2.80 0.58 5.03
C ILE A 21 3.74 1.02 6.13
N ARG A 22 5.00 0.59 6.05
CA ARG A 22 6.10 0.98 6.95
C ARG A 22 5.75 0.86 8.43
N GLY A 23 5.01 -0.17 8.80
CA GLY A 23 4.61 -0.36 10.20
C GLY A 23 3.57 0.62 10.70
N MET A 24 3.06 1.49 9.85
CA MET A 24 1.96 2.38 10.20
C MET A 24 0.64 1.62 10.20
N ARG A 25 -0.40 2.24 10.75
CA ARG A 25 -1.72 1.62 10.77
C ARG A 25 -2.50 1.82 9.48
N ILE A 26 -1.81 2.22 8.42
CA ILE A 26 -2.40 2.39 7.10
C ILE A 26 -2.20 1.09 6.35
N ARG A 27 -3.28 0.40 6.04
CA ARG A 27 -3.22 -0.87 5.33
C ARG A 27 -3.07 -0.65 3.84
N VAL A 28 -2.43 -1.60 3.18
CA VAL A 28 -2.30 -1.56 1.72
C VAL A 28 -3.69 -1.47 1.07
N ILE A 29 -4.66 -2.24 1.58
CA ILE A 29 -6.00 -2.25 1.00
C ILE A 29 -6.69 -0.89 1.13
N ASP A 30 -6.41 -0.13 2.18
CA ASP A 30 -7.00 1.21 2.33
C ASP A 30 -6.56 2.13 1.21
N VAL A 31 -5.28 2.06 0.84
CA VAL A 31 -4.76 2.86 -0.27
C VAL A 31 -5.32 2.38 -1.61
N LEU A 32 -5.41 1.07 -1.78
CA LEU A 32 -5.98 0.50 -3.00
C LEU A 32 -7.44 0.92 -3.19
N ASP A 33 -8.20 1.00 -2.10
CA ASP A 33 -9.58 1.45 -2.16
C ASP A 33 -9.68 2.89 -2.64
N LEU A 34 -8.74 3.75 -2.24
CA LEU A 34 -8.71 5.13 -2.71
C LEU A 34 -8.41 5.20 -4.21
N PHE A 35 -7.46 4.41 -4.69
CA PHE A 35 -7.20 4.33 -6.12
C PHE A 35 -8.44 3.82 -6.87
N ALA A 36 -9.11 2.81 -6.32
CA ALA A 36 -10.32 2.26 -6.93
C ALA A 36 -11.46 3.27 -6.96
N ALA A 37 -11.48 4.18 -6.01
CA ALA A 37 -12.47 5.26 -5.97
C ALA A 37 -12.17 6.37 -6.98
N GLY A 38 -11.04 6.29 -7.67
CA GLY A 38 -10.70 7.24 -8.72
C GLY A 38 -9.76 8.35 -8.30
N LEU A 39 -9.21 8.29 -7.08
CA LEU A 39 -8.28 9.32 -6.65
C LEU A 39 -6.94 9.14 -7.34
N SER A 40 -6.32 10.27 -7.69
CA SER A 40 -4.95 10.26 -8.19
C SER A 40 -3.97 10.10 -7.04
N ALA A 41 -2.72 9.78 -7.37
CA ALA A 41 -1.67 9.67 -6.35
C ALA A 41 -1.55 10.97 -5.54
N SER A 42 -1.60 12.13 -6.21
CA SER A 42 -1.53 13.42 -5.52
C SER A 42 -2.67 13.60 -4.53
N GLN A 43 -3.88 13.19 -4.93
CA GLN A 43 -5.04 13.30 -4.05
C GLN A 43 -4.91 12.39 -2.84
N ILE A 44 -4.38 11.19 -3.03
CA ILE A 44 -4.17 10.26 -1.93
C ILE A 44 -3.14 10.81 -0.95
N LEU A 45 -2.07 11.43 -1.45
CA LEU A 45 -1.06 12.04 -0.57
C LEU A 45 -1.63 13.22 0.21
N GLU A 46 -2.61 13.93 -0.35
CA GLU A 46 -3.30 14.99 0.37
C GLU A 46 -4.17 14.43 1.49
N GLU A 47 -4.84 13.31 1.24
CA GLU A 47 -5.69 12.66 2.24
C GLU A 47 -4.87 11.98 3.34
N MET A 48 -3.71 11.46 2.97
CA MET A 48 -2.84 10.72 3.89
C MET A 48 -1.43 11.31 3.84
N PRO A 49 -1.21 12.45 4.52
CA PRO A 49 0.08 13.16 4.43
C PRO A 49 1.26 12.40 5.03
N ASP A 50 1.00 11.34 5.79
CA ASP A 50 2.07 10.50 6.32
C ASP A 50 2.68 9.60 5.25
N LEU A 51 2.04 9.47 4.10
CA LEU A 51 2.53 8.65 3.00
C LEU A 51 3.45 9.45 2.10
N GLU A 52 4.37 8.72 1.45
CA GLU A 52 5.24 9.25 0.42
C GLU A 52 4.84 8.66 -0.92
N MET A 53 5.27 9.31 -2.00
CA MET A 53 4.98 8.80 -3.35
C MET A 53 5.48 7.36 -3.51
N ASP A 54 6.66 7.05 -2.98
CA ASP A 54 7.22 5.71 -3.07
C ASP A 54 6.36 4.68 -2.34
N ASP A 55 5.64 5.09 -1.29
CA ASP A 55 4.70 4.20 -0.62
C ASP A 55 3.57 3.80 -1.57
N LEU A 56 3.08 4.74 -2.36
CA LEU A 56 2.02 4.46 -3.33
C LEU A 56 2.51 3.53 -4.43
N VAL A 57 3.73 3.74 -4.89
CA VAL A 57 4.33 2.85 -5.90
C VAL A 57 4.46 1.44 -5.34
N ALA A 58 4.89 1.33 -4.08
CA ALA A 58 5.02 0.02 -3.42
C ALA A 58 3.67 -0.68 -3.31
N VAL A 59 2.62 0.07 -2.99
CA VAL A 59 1.27 -0.47 -2.90
C VAL A 59 0.81 -1.03 -4.24
N LEU A 60 1.05 -0.28 -5.31
CA LEU A 60 0.65 -0.73 -6.66
C LEU A 60 1.44 -1.94 -7.10
N ASP A 61 2.73 -1.99 -6.81
CA ASP A 61 3.56 -3.16 -7.10
C ASP A 61 3.06 -4.38 -6.34
N TYR A 62 2.74 -4.21 -5.07
CA TYR A 62 2.22 -5.29 -4.25
C TYR A 62 0.91 -5.83 -4.83
N ALA A 63 0.01 -4.94 -5.23
CA ALA A 63 -1.27 -5.32 -5.81
C ALA A 63 -1.08 -6.07 -7.12
N ALA A 64 -0.17 -5.60 -7.96
CA ALA A 64 0.10 -6.24 -9.25
C ALA A 64 0.63 -7.66 -9.06
N LEU A 65 1.53 -7.85 -8.09
CA LEU A 65 2.06 -9.19 -7.80
C LEU A 65 0.96 -10.12 -7.28
N SER A 66 0.09 -9.61 -6.42
CA SER A 66 -1.01 -10.40 -5.88
C SER A 66 -2.01 -10.79 -6.96
N GLU A 67 -2.38 -9.84 -7.82
CA GLU A 67 -3.30 -10.11 -8.93
C GLU A 67 -2.71 -11.05 -9.96
N GLY A 68 -1.42 -10.93 -10.21
CA GLY A 68 -0.73 -11.82 -11.15
C GLY A 68 -0.85 -13.27 -10.75
N ARG A 69 -0.95 -13.54 -9.45
CA ARG A 69 -1.14 -14.90 -8.96
C ARG A 69 -2.58 -15.37 -9.11
N MET A 70 -3.53 -14.46 -9.01
CA MET A 70 -4.94 -14.80 -9.00
C MET A 70 -5.54 -14.90 -10.39
N SER A 71 -4.97 -14.21 -11.33
CA SER A 71 -5.52 -14.15 -12.69
C SER A 71 -5.01 -15.27 -13.60
N ALA A 72 -4.27 -16.18 -13.06
CA ALA A 72 -3.75 -17.31 -13.83
C ALA A 72 -4.86 -18.20 -14.38
#